data_919557bf59e2dfec973e5680fe67b75d
#
_entry.id   919557bf59e2dfec973e5680fe67b75d
#
_cell.length_a   1.000
_cell.length_b   1.000
_cell.length_c   1.000
_cell.angle_alpha   90.00
_cell.angle_beta   90.00
_cell.angle_gamma   90.00
#
_symmetry.space_group_name_H-M   'P 1'
#
loop_
_entity.id
_entity.type
_entity.pdbx_description
1 polymer ?
#
loop_
_entity_poly.entity_id
_entity_poly.type
_entity_poly.pdbx_seq_one_letter_code
_entity_poly.pdbx_strand_id
1 'polypeptide(L)'
;MKEKAVKKDEELLECEKLWIFAVMIAVGGFFGAYTYVQKGGVFCNAQTANFVLMAVQLGRGNWRKALYYLLPASAYLLGTVISEFLPKHINRRKIVRWDTAFVAFEMAWIFALGFVPDDAPPQICQVAVNFIASMQFNTFRQAKKIPMATTFCTNHVRQVGSNLVKWLRSGNKEARGKMFAHLLMICLLYTSDAADDRISV
;
A
#
# COMPACT_ATOMS: atom_id res chain seq x y z
N MET A 1 2.63 49.09 -11.02
CA MET A 1 1.56 48.13 -10.69
C MET A 1 2.17 46.76 -10.66
N LYS A 2 2.58 46.28 -9.46
CA LYS A 2 3.05 44.88 -9.27
C LYS A 2 1.81 44.07 -8.93
N GLU A 3 1.27 43.40 -9.91
CA GLU A 3 0.19 42.45 -9.76
C GLU A 3 0.72 41.31 -8.93
N LYS A 4 0.26 41.25 -7.70
CA LYS A 4 0.50 40.11 -6.81
C LYS A 4 -0.09 38.89 -7.51
N ALA A 5 0.77 38.06 -8.10
CA ALA A 5 0.42 36.70 -8.39
C ALA A 5 0.09 36.05 -7.03
N VAL A 6 -1.18 36.10 -6.66
CA VAL A 6 -1.72 35.20 -5.62
C VAL A 6 -1.47 33.81 -6.13
N LYS A 7 -0.39 33.20 -5.65
CA LYS A 7 -0.24 31.75 -5.70
C LYS A 7 -1.50 31.21 -5.05
N LYS A 8 -2.45 30.78 -5.86
CA LYS A 8 -3.52 29.91 -5.43
C LYS A 8 -2.79 28.65 -4.96
N ASP A 9 -2.53 28.58 -3.65
CA ASP A 9 -2.16 27.32 -3.03
C ASP A 9 -3.31 26.39 -3.37
N GLU A 10 -3.07 25.57 -4.41
CA GLU A 10 -4.00 24.49 -4.74
C GLU A 10 -4.09 23.66 -3.48
N GLU A 11 -5.21 23.75 -2.79
CA GLU A 11 -5.46 23.02 -1.55
C GLU A 11 -5.24 21.54 -1.84
N LEU A 12 -4.19 21.00 -1.20
CA LEU A 12 -3.93 19.56 -1.25
C LEU A 12 -5.15 18.86 -0.65
N LEU A 13 -5.61 17.83 -1.31
CA LEU A 13 -6.63 16.99 -0.73
C LEU A 13 -6.11 16.40 0.59
N GLU A 14 -6.97 16.23 1.57
CA GLU A 14 -6.57 15.66 2.87
C GLU A 14 -5.85 14.32 2.70
N CYS A 15 -6.32 13.45 1.81
CA CYS A 15 -5.69 12.17 1.49
C CYS A 15 -4.31 12.28 0.84
N GLU A 16 -3.91 13.45 0.34
CA GLU A 16 -2.59 13.72 -0.25
C GLU A 16 -1.60 14.31 0.77
N LYS A 17 -2.01 14.52 2.01
CA LYS A 17 -1.11 14.97 3.06
C LYS A 17 -0.10 13.87 3.39
N LEU A 18 1.16 14.25 3.54
CA LEU A 18 2.27 13.32 3.75
C LEU A 18 2.08 12.45 5.00
N TRP A 19 1.48 12.99 6.06
CA TRP A 19 1.26 12.25 7.30
C TRP A 19 0.19 11.16 7.15
N ILE A 20 -0.90 11.41 6.39
CA ILE A 20 -1.90 10.37 6.09
C ILE A 20 -1.25 9.26 5.28
N PHE A 21 -0.46 9.65 4.27
CA PHE A 21 0.26 8.68 3.46
C PHE A 21 1.27 7.87 4.29
N ALA A 22 1.94 8.50 5.26
CA ALA A 22 2.84 7.82 6.19
C ALA A 22 2.11 6.78 7.06
N VAL A 23 0.91 7.08 7.54
CA VAL A 23 0.07 6.11 8.26
C VAL A 23 -0.33 4.96 7.33
N MET A 24 -0.79 5.25 6.11
CA MET A 24 -1.20 4.22 5.16
C MET A 24 -0.03 3.29 4.77
N ILE A 25 1.18 3.83 4.61
CA ILE A 25 2.34 2.98 4.29
C ILE A 25 2.76 2.11 5.48
N ALA A 26 2.62 2.59 6.71
CA ALA A 26 2.86 1.78 7.90
C ALA A 26 1.84 0.64 8.01
N VAL A 27 0.56 0.91 7.76
CA VAL A 27 -0.49 -0.12 7.68
C VAL A 27 -0.20 -1.13 6.57
N GLY A 28 0.20 -0.66 5.39
CA GLY A 28 0.57 -1.53 4.26
C GLY A 28 1.77 -2.42 4.56
N GLY A 29 2.78 -1.92 5.29
CA GLY A 29 3.90 -2.71 5.78
C GLY A 29 3.45 -3.80 6.75
N PHE A 30 2.69 -3.42 7.77
CA PHE A 30 2.11 -4.38 8.72
C PHE A 30 1.32 -5.50 8.03
N PHE A 31 0.48 -5.18 7.04
CA PHE A 31 -0.23 -6.20 6.26
C PHE A 31 0.71 -7.16 5.54
N GLY A 32 1.81 -6.64 4.96
CA GLY A 32 2.83 -7.44 4.29
C GLY A 32 3.46 -8.47 5.21
N ALA A 33 3.92 -8.02 6.38
CA ALA A 33 4.51 -8.88 7.41
C ALA A 33 3.49 -9.90 7.94
N TYR A 34 2.32 -9.44 8.35
CA TYR A 34 1.26 -10.30 8.89
C TYR A 34 0.90 -11.46 7.96
N THR A 35 0.67 -11.17 6.67
CA THR A 35 0.31 -12.23 5.72
C THR A 35 1.46 -13.17 5.40
N TYR A 36 2.69 -12.66 5.38
CA TYR A 36 3.86 -13.49 5.07
C TYR A 36 4.31 -14.31 6.27
N VAL A 37 4.47 -13.70 7.45
CA VAL A 37 5.03 -14.36 8.64
C VAL A 37 3.99 -15.25 9.31
N GLN A 38 2.79 -14.73 9.56
CA GLN A 38 1.78 -15.42 10.38
C GLN A 38 0.76 -16.20 9.57
N LYS A 39 0.52 -15.83 8.33
CA LYS A 39 -0.57 -16.42 7.52
C LYS A 39 -0.08 -17.13 6.25
N GLY A 40 1.01 -17.93 6.38
CA GLY A 40 1.37 -18.96 5.40
C GLY A 40 2.22 -18.50 4.21
N GLY A 41 2.98 -17.42 4.32
CA GLY A 41 4.04 -17.06 3.37
C GLY A 41 3.54 -16.45 2.05
N VAL A 42 2.41 -15.73 2.08
CA VAL A 42 1.86 -15.01 0.94
C VAL A 42 1.97 -13.52 1.17
N PHE A 43 2.49 -12.78 0.22
CA PHE A 43 2.53 -11.31 0.30
C PHE A 43 1.20 -10.68 -0.11
N CYS A 44 0.61 -9.84 0.72
CA CYS A 44 -0.58 -9.08 0.35
C CYS A 44 -0.27 -7.92 -0.60
N ASN A 45 0.96 -7.44 -0.59
CA ASN A 45 1.39 -6.21 -1.25
C ASN A 45 2.37 -6.44 -2.41
N ALA A 46 2.95 -7.63 -2.55
CA ALA A 46 3.97 -7.93 -3.56
C ALA A 46 3.54 -9.10 -4.46
N GLN A 47 2.58 -8.86 -5.35
CA GLN A 47 2.06 -9.90 -6.24
C GLN A 47 3.15 -10.52 -7.14
N THR A 48 4.15 -9.75 -7.55
CA THR A 48 5.30 -10.29 -8.28
C THR A 48 6.02 -11.38 -7.48
N ALA A 49 6.20 -11.18 -6.17
CA ALA A 49 6.79 -12.21 -5.31
C ALA A 49 5.90 -13.47 -5.22
N ASN A 50 4.59 -13.30 -5.12
CA ASN A 50 3.64 -14.42 -5.13
C ASN A 50 3.73 -15.23 -6.44
N PHE A 51 3.85 -14.57 -7.60
CA PHE A 51 4.05 -15.26 -8.88
C PHE A 51 5.39 -15.99 -8.96
N VAL A 52 6.47 -15.43 -8.39
CA VAL A 52 7.76 -16.15 -8.28
C VAL A 52 7.61 -17.38 -7.40
N LEU A 53 6.96 -17.27 -6.23
CA LEU A 53 6.69 -18.39 -5.34
C LEU A 53 5.83 -19.48 -6.04
N MET A 54 4.83 -19.06 -6.80
CA MET A 54 4.03 -19.95 -7.64
C MET A 54 4.90 -20.70 -8.65
N ALA A 55 5.77 -20.01 -9.38
CA ALA A 55 6.66 -20.61 -10.38
C ALA A 55 7.63 -21.64 -9.73
N VAL A 56 8.17 -21.31 -8.54
CA VAL A 56 9.01 -22.24 -7.77
C VAL A 56 8.25 -23.52 -7.41
N GLN A 57 6.98 -23.41 -6.99
CA GLN A 57 6.17 -24.60 -6.68
C GLN A 57 5.83 -25.41 -7.93
N LEU A 58 5.58 -24.76 -9.07
CA LEU A 58 5.41 -25.43 -10.36
C LEU A 58 6.66 -26.21 -10.76
N GLY A 59 7.85 -25.61 -10.65
CA GLY A 59 9.12 -26.28 -10.95
C GLY A 59 9.41 -27.48 -10.04
N ARG A 60 8.84 -27.50 -8.82
CA ARG A 60 8.91 -28.63 -7.88
C ARG A 60 7.82 -29.68 -8.09
N GLY A 61 6.93 -29.52 -9.08
CA GLY A 61 5.79 -30.39 -9.32
C GLY A 61 4.62 -30.24 -8.32
N ASN A 62 4.66 -29.22 -7.45
CA ASN A 62 3.66 -29.01 -6.40
C ASN A 62 2.47 -28.17 -6.91
N TRP A 63 1.70 -28.70 -7.85
CA TRP A 63 0.60 -27.99 -8.54
C TRP A 63 -0.44 -27.39 -7.59
N ARG A 64 -0.80 -28.12 -6.52
CA ARG A 64 -1.78 -27.63 -5.54
C ARG A 64 -1.27 -26.38 -4.82
N LYS A 65 -0.01 -26.35 -4.39
CA LYS A 65 0.61 -25.17 -3.76
C LYS A 65 0.79 -24.03 -4.76
N ALA A 66 1.10 -24.33 -6.01
CA ALA A 66 1.22 -23.31 -7.04
C ALA A 66 -0.13 -22.62 -7.30
N LEU A 67 -1.20 -23.38 -7.52
CA LEU A 67 -2.55 -22.83 -7.71
C LEU A 67 -3.07 -22.04 -6.50
N TYR A 68 -2.60 -22.36 -5.31
CA TYR A 68 -2.92 -21.65 -4.09
C TYR A 68 -2.60 -20.14 -4.18
N TYR A 69 -1.49 -19.75 -4.83
CA TYR A 69 -1.10 -18.35 -5.00
C TYR A 69 -2.05 -17.55 -5.91
N LEU A 70 -2.87 -18.21 -6.71
CA LEU A 70 -3.87 -17.53 -7.54
C LEU A 70 -5.03 -16.98 -6.69
N LEU A 71 -5.33 -17.58 -5.55
CA LEU A 71 -6.43 -17.16 -4.69
C LEU A 71 -6.22 -15.75 -4.12
N PRO A 72 -5.11 -15.42 -3.44
CA PRO A 72 -4.84 -14.06 -2.99
C PRO A 72 -4.62 -13.09 -4.17
N ALA A 73 -4.03 -13.53 -5.28
CA ALA A 73 -3.86 -12.70 -6.47
C ALA A 73 -5.21 -12.30 -7.11
N SER A 74 -6.18 -13.21 -7.16
CA SER A 74 -7.53 -12.91 -7.65
C SER A 74 -8.28 -11.95 -6.71
N ALA A 75 -8.10 -12.10 -5.39
CA ALA A 75 -8.66 -11.18 -4.41
C ALA A 75 -8.07 -9.76 -4.56
N TYR A 76 -6.76 -9.68 -4.81
CA TYR A 76 -6.08 -8.41 -5.11
C TYR A 76 -6.65 -7.75 -6.38
N LEU A 77 -6.81 -8.52 -7.45
CA LEU A 77 -7.41 -8.03 -8.70
C LEU A 77 -8.84 -7.52 -8.47
N LEU A 78 -9.65 -8.29 -7.74
CA LEU A 78 -11.03 -7.91 -7.43
C LEU A 78 -11.09 -6.59 -6.64
N GLY A 79 -10.25 -6.42 -5.61
CA GLY A 79 -10.18 -5.17 -4.84
C GLY A 79 -9.76 -3.99 -5.70
N THR A 80 -8.82 -4.18 -6.63
CA THR A 80 -8.42 -3.15 -7.59
C THR A 80 -9.60 -2.75 -8.49
N VAL A 81 -10.33 -3.71 -9.03
CA VAL A 81 -11.50 -3.45 -9.89
C VAL A 81 -12.57 -2.69 -9.12
N ILE A 82 -12.90 -3.12 -7.91
CA ILE A 82 -13.92 -2.47 -7.08
C ILE A 82 -13.51 -1.04 -6.73
N SER A 83 -12.25 -0.82 -6.32
CA SER A 83 -11.75 0.51 -5.97
C SER A 83 -11.63 1.47 -7.17
N GLU A 84 -11.69 0.98 -8.40
CA GLU A 84 -11.77 1.82 -9.60
C GLU A 84 -13.22 2.20 -9.94
N PHE A 85 -14.19 1.31 -9.66
CA PHE A 85 -15.60 1.57 -9.93
C PHE A 85 -16.29 2.43 -8.87
N LEU A 86 -16.07 2.16 -7.59
CA LEU A 86 -16.79 2.78 -6.47
C LEU A 86 -16.61 4.30 -6.36
N PRO A 87 -15.44 4.91 -6.60
CA PRO A 87 -15.24 6.35 -6.44
C PRO A 87 -16.22 7.19 -7.25
N LYS A 88 -16.52 6.77 -8.49
CA LYS A 88 -17.46 7.48 -9.37
C LYS A 88 -18.86 7.52 -8.79
N HIS A 89 -19.29 6.46 -8.13
CA HIS A 89 -20.63 6.34 -7.54
C HIS A 89 -20.74 7.07 -6.20
N ILE A 90 -19.73 6.92 -5.33
CA ILE A 90 -19.73 7.52 -3.99
C ILE A 90 -19.54 9.03 -4.07
N ASN A 91 -18.57 9.52 -4.84
CA ASN A 91 -18.33 10.95 -4.99
C ASN A 91 -19.51 11.68 -5.67
N ARG A 92 -20.27 10.99 -6.53
CA ARG A 92 -21.48 11.54 -7.17
C ARG A 92 -22.56 11.90 -6.16
N ARG A 93 -22.64 11.18 -5.03
CA ARG A 93 -23.63 11.45 -3.98
C ARG A 93 -23.29 12.67 -3.12
N LYS A 94 -22.05 13.22 -3.20
CA LYS A 94 -21.56 14.41 -2.47
C LYS A 94 -21.71 14.34 -0.93
N ILE A 95 -22.00 13.18 -0.36
CA ILE A 95 -22.16 13.01 1.09
C ILE A 95 -20.81 12.78 1.77
N VAL A 96 -20.02 11.85 1.24
CA VAL A 96 -18.68 11.50 1.75
C VAL A 96 -17.76 11.31 0.57
N ARG A 97 -16.50 11.70 0.70
CA ARG A 97 -15.48 11.42 -0.30
C ARG A 97 -15.07 9.95 -0.24
N TRP A 98 -14.68 9.41 -1.39
CA TRP A 98 -14.24 8.02 -1.49
C TRP A 98 -13.10 7.66 -0.54
N ASP A 99 -12.06 8.51 -0.45
CA ASP A 99 -10.91 8.29 0.41
C ASP A 99 -11.30 8.13 1.89
N THR A 100 -12.20 9.00 2.38
CA THR A 100 -12.72 8.90 3.76
C THR A 100 -13.59 7.66 3.97
N ALA A 101 -14.48 7.37 3.02
CA ALA A 101 -15.32 6.17 3.07
C ALA A 101 -14.47 4.89 3.05
N PHE A 102 -13.40 4.88 2.25
CA PHE A 102 -12.49 3.75 2.17
C PHE A 102 -11.74 3.53 3.50
N VAL A 103 -11.19 4.58 4.12
CA VAL A 103 -10.51 4.43 5.43
C VAL A 103 -11.47 3.87 6.49
N ALA A 104 -12.70 4.36 6.56
CA ALA A 104 -13.70 3.83 7.48
C ALA A 104 -14.01 2.35 7.18
N PHE A 105 -14.13 1.99 5.92
CA PHE A 105 -14.32 0.60 5.50
C PHE A 105 -13.11 -0.27 5.87
N GLU A 106 -11.89 0.19 5.61
CA GLU A 106 -10.66 -0.51 5.94
C GLU A 106 -10.54 -0.77 7.45
N MET A 107 -10.83 0.24 8.28
CA MET A 107 -10.84 0.09 9.74
C MET A 107 -11.85 -0.98 10.19
N ALA A 108 -13.08 -0.94 9.68
CA ALA A 108 -14.10 -1.93 10.00
C ALA A 108 -13.70 -3.34 9.52
N TRP A 109 -13.07 -3.43 8.35
CA TRP A 109 -12.58 -4.68 7.77
C TRP A 109 -11.48 -5.33 8.62
N ILE A 110 -10.49 -4.52 9.02
CA ILE A 110 -9.39 -4.99 9.90
C ILE A 110 -9.93 -5.39 11.26
N PHE A 111 -10.83 -4.59 11.83
CA PHE A 111 -11.48 -4.92 13.10
C PHE A 111 -12.21 -6.26 13.02
N ALA A 112 -12.96 -6.52 11.94
CA ALA A 112 -13.62 -7.80 11.72
C ALA A 112 -12.62 -8.96 11.59
N LEU A 113 -11.47 -8.75 10.94
CA LEU A 113 -10.40 -9.76 10.84
C LEU A 113 -9.78 -10.10 12.19
N GLY A 114 -9.77 -9.17 13.14
CA GLY A 114 -9.29 -9.42 14.51
C GLY A 114 -10.13 -10.46 15.30
N PHE A 115 -11.33 -10.79 14.83
CA PHE A 115 -12.16 -11.86 15.40
C PHE A 115 -11.98 -13.22 14.72
N VAL A 116 -11.15 -13.31 13.70
CA VAL A 116 -10.87 -14.58 13.03
C VAL A 116 -10.01 -15.44 13.96
N PRO A 117 -10.44 -16.63 14.36
CA PRO A 117 -9.67 -17.50 15.25
C PRO A 117 -8.30 -17.87 14.66
N ASP A 118 -7.31 -18.09 15.50
CA ASP A 118 -5.94 -18.40 15.07
C ASP A 118 -5.82 -19.75 14.35
N ASP A 119 -6.72 -20.68 14.67
CA ASP A 119 -6.83 -22.00 14.03
C ASP A 119 -7.59 -21.97 12.68
N ALA A 120 -8.16 -20.81 12.31
CA ALA A 120 -8.83 -20.65 11.03
C ALA A 120 -7.86 -20.81 9.86
N PRO A 121 -8.33 -21.34 8.71
CA PRO A 121 -7.50 -21.46 7.52
C PRO A 121 -6.83 -20.14 7.14
N PRO A 122 -5.50 -20.09 6.96
CA PRO A 122 -4.76 -18.86 6.69
C PRO A 122 -5.24 -18.14 5.41
N GLN A 123 -5.89 -18.87 4.51
CA GLN A 123 -6.48 -18.34 3.27
C GLN A 123 -7.50 -17.24 3.52
N ILE A 124 -8.26 -17.33 4.61
CA ILE A 124 -9.29 -16.32 4.95
C ILE A 124 -8.60 -14.96 5.15
N CYS A 125 -7.59 -14.91 5.99
CA CYS A 125 -6.83 -13.69 6.23
C CYS A 125 -6.05 -13.25 4.98
N GLN A 126 -5.43 -14.18 4.25
CA GLN A 126 -4.69 -13.85 3.02
C GLN A 126 -5.59 -13.19 1.96
N VAL A 127 -6.75 -13.77 1.69
CA VAL A 127 -7.72 -13.24 0.71
C VAL A 127 -8.24 -11.88 1.17
N ALA A 128 -8.65 -11.78 2.43
CA ALA A 128 -9.21 -10.57 2.99
C ALA A 128 -8.20 -9.40 3.02
N VAL A 129 -6.95 -9.67 3.41
CA VAL A 129 -5.89 -8.64 3.45
C VAL A 129 -5.41 -8.28 2.05
N ASN A 130 -5.28 -9.24 1.11
CA ASN A 130 -4.96 -8.92 -0.28
C ASN A 130 -6.03 -8.04 -0.93
N PHE A 131 -7.29 -8.31 -0.65
CA PHE A 131 -8.41 -7.51 -1.14
C PHE A 131 -8.32 -6.06 -0.65
N ILE A 132 -8.19 -5.85 0.67
CA ILE A 132 -8.17 -4.50 1.24
C ILE A 132 -6.88 -3.75 0.87
N ALA A 133 -5.72 -4.41 0.86
CA ALA A 133 -4.45 -3.82 0.48
C ALA A 133 -4.44 -3.32 -0.98
N SER A 134 -5.10 -4.02 -1.88
CA SER A 134 -5.24 -3.58 -3.27
C SER A 134 -6.12 -2.33 -3.40
N MET A 135 -7.18 -2.24 -2.62
CA MET A 135 -8.04 -1.05 -2.56
C MET A 135 -7.30 0.14 -1.97
N GLN A 136 -6.52 -0.07 -0.90
CA GLN A 136 -5.66 0.95 -0.29
C GLN A 136 -4.66 1.50 -1.31
N PHE A 137 -3.93 0.61 -1.99
CA PHE A 137 -2.96 0.99 -3.00
C PHE A 137 -3.60 1.79 -4.14
N ASN A 138 -4.77 1.37 -4.60
CA ASN A 138 -5.46 2.03 -5.70
C ASN A 138 -6.10 3.37 -5.29
N THR A 139 -6.42 3.55 -4.01
CA THR A 139 -7.00 4.80 -3.48
C THR A 139 -5.92 5.85 -3.20
N PHE A 140 -4.80 5.47 -2.56
CA PHE A 140 -3.73 6.39 -2.16
C PHE A 140 -2.54 6.27 -3.12
N ARG A 141 -2.57 7.05 -4.21
CA ARG A 141 -1.58 6.97 -5.31
C ARG A 141 -0.50 8.05 -5.25
N GLN A 142 -0.69 9.09 -4.43
CA GLN A 142 0.23 10.22 -4.35
C GLN A 142 0.16 10.94 -3.01
N ALA A 143 1.29 11.54 -2.60
CA ALA A 143 1.36 12.47 -1.49
C ALA A 143 2.01 13.76 -1.95
N LYS A 144 1.43 14.93 -1.63
CA LYS A 144 1.91 16.26 -2.07
C LYS A 144 2.20 16.32 -3.58
N LYS A 145 1.33 15.72 -4.40
CA LYS A 145 1.50 15.60 -5.86
C LYS A 145 2.74 14.77 -6.29
N ILE A 146 3.36 14.05 -5.37
CA ILE A 146 4.45 13.12 -5.67
C ILE A 146 3.83 11.72 -5.78
N PRO A 147 3.93 11.03 -6.94
CA PRO A 147 3.49 9.66 -7.06
C PRO A 147 4.23 8.76 -6.07
N MET A 148 3.47 8.08 -5.21
CA MET A 148 3.98 7.21 -4.18
C MET A 148 3.17 5.91 -4.14
N ALA A 149 3.74 4.86 -3.55
CA ALA A 149 3.07 3.58 -3.32
C ALA A 149 2.93 3.34 -1.81
N THR A 150 1.77 2.89 -1.36
CA THR A 150 1.54 2.62 0.07
C THR A 150 1.94 1.20 0.49
N THR A 151 2.20 0.31 -0.46
CA THR A 151 2.29 -1.13 -0.16
C THR A 151 3.61 -1.78 -0.55
N PHE A 152 4.52 -1.11 -1.27
CA PHE A 152 5.82 -1.69 -1.64
C PHE A 152 6.92 -0.65 -1.84
N CYS A 153 8.16 -1.03 -1.50
CA CYS A 153 9.27 -0.10 -1.41
C CYS A 153 10.06 0.12 -2.71
N THR A 154 9.98 -0.78 -3.70
CA THR A 154 10.81 -0.74 -4.91
C THR A 154 10.77 0.62 -5.62
N ASN A 155 9.58 1.22 -5.72
CA ASN A 155 9.44 2.54 -6.31
C ASN A 155 10.11 3.62 -5.43
N HIS A 156 10.02 3.52 -4.11
CA HIS A 156 10.66 4.47 -3.19
C HIS A 156 12.18 4.41 -3.30
N VAL A 157 12.76 3.20 -3.35
CA VAL A 157 14.22 3.00 -3.54
C VAL A 157 14.68 3.64 -4.86
N ARG A 158 13.97 3.38 -5.96
CA ARG A 158 14.25 4.01 -7.26
C ARG A 158 14.18 5.53 -7.21
N GLN A 159 13.20 6.08 -6.53
CA GLN A 159 13.01 7.52 -6.39
C GLN A 159 14.08 8.16 -5.50
N VAL A 160 14.52 7.49 -4.44
CA VAL A 160 15.66 7.94 -3.63
C VAL A 160 16.91 8.09 -4.51
N GLY A 161 17.29 7.07 -5.27
CA GLY A 161 18.45 7.12 -6.16
C GLY A 161 18.33 8.21 -7.23
N SER A 162 17.17 8.31 -7.90
CA SER A 162 16.95 9.33 -8.93
C SER A 162 17.03 10.75 -8.39
N ASN A 163 16.41 11.03 -7.25
CA ASN A 163 16.41 12.36 -6.66
C ASN A 163 17.74 12.72 -5.99
N LEU A 164 18.49 11.73 -5.50
CA LEU A 164 19.88 11.92 -5.01
C LEU A 164 20.77 12.46 -6.13
N VAL A 165 20.75 11.82 -7.32
CA VAL A 165 21.56 12.27 -8.46
C VAL A 165 21.16 13.67 -8.92
N LYS A 166 19.84 13.98 -8.96
CA LYS A 166 19.34 15.31 -9.30
C LYS A 166 19.83 16.37 -8.31
N TRP A 167 19.79 16.06 -7.00
CA TRP A 167 20.29 16.95 -5.97
C TRP A 167 21.79 17.18 -6.08
N LEU A 168 22.59 16.13 -6.24
CA LEU A 168 24.04 16.22 -6.35
C LEU A 168 24.50 17.00 -7.60
N ARG A 169 23.80 16.85 -8.74
CA ARG A 169 24.16 17.53 -9.99
C ARG A 169 23.74 19.00 -10.05
N SER A 170 22.59 19.33 -9.51
CA SER A 170 22.00 20.67 -9.70
C SER A 170 21.75 21.44 -8.41
N GLY A 171 22.09 20.89 -7.23
CA GLY A 171 21.79 21.49 -5.93
C GLY A 171 20.28 21.66 -5.66
N ASN A 172 19.42 20.99 -6.43
CA ASN A 172 17.99 21.19 -6.39
C ASN A 172 17.38 20.80 -5.03
N LYS A 173 16.95 21.81 -4.26
CA LYS A 173 16.33 21.64 -2.94
C LYS A 173 15.04 20.82 -2.98
N GLU A 174 14.27 20.92 -4.07
CA GLU A 174 13.04 20.13 -4.25
C GLU A 174 13.36 18.63 -4.41
N ALA A 175 14.38 18.29 -5.22
CA ALA A 175 14.86 16.91 -5.35
C ALA A 175 15.33 16.33 -4.02
N ARG A 176 16.05 17.12 -3.21
CA ARG A 176 16.42 16.75 -1.85
C ARG A 176 15.19 16.43 -0.99
N GLY A 177 14.20 17.30 -0.99
CA GLY A 177 12.95 17.08 -0.23
C GLY A 177 12.21 15.81 -0.64
N LYS A 178 12.12 15.54 -1.96
CA LYS A 178 11.52 14.30 -2.50
C LYS A 178 12.33 13.07 -2.07
N MET A 179 13.65 13.13 -2.11
CA MET A 179 14.53 12.03 -1.66
C MET A 179 14.24 11.67 -0.20
N PHE A 180 14.22 12.66 0.70
CA PHE A 180 13.96 12.42 2.12
C PHE A 180 12.54 11.91 2.37
N ALA A 181 11.54 12.40 1.64
CA ALA A 181 10.17 11.89 1.74
C ALA A 181 10.12 10.39 1.37
N HIS A 182 10.74 9.99 0.27
CA HIS A 182 10.79 8.57 -0.10
C HIS A 182 11.60 7.72 0.87
N LEU A 183 12.70 8.24 1.43
CA LEU A 183 13.48 7.54 2.45
C LEU A 183 12.66 7.30 3.72
N LEU A 184 11.92 8.31 4.17
CA LEU A 184 10.99 8.19 5.30
C LEU A 184 9.94 7.09 5.04
N MET A 185 9.39 7.03 3.83
CA MET A 185 8.40 5.99 3.48
C MET A 185 9.00 4.58 3.52
N ILE A 186 10.25 4.40 3.08
CA ILE A 186 10.95 3.12 3.22
C ILE A 186 11.10 2.75 4.70
N CYS A 187 11.56 3.69 5.53
CA CYS A 187 11.72 3.44 6.97
C CYS A 187 10.39 3.04 7.62
N LEU A 188 9.29 3.73 7.32
CA LEU A 188 7.98 3.44 7.89
C LEU A 188 7.45 2.06 7.46
N LEU A 189 7.63 1.69 6.19
CA LEU A 189 7.23 0.38 5.69
C LEU A 189 7.92 -0.75 6.45
N TYR A 190 9.24 -0.66 6.63
CA TYR A 190 10.03 -1.69 7.31
C TYR A 190 9.92 -1.67 8.83
N THR A 191 9.68 -0.50 9.44
CA THR A 191 9.51 -0.43 10.91
C THR A 191 8.23 -1.14 11.34
N SER A 192 7.18 -1.09 10.55
CA SER A 192 5.94 -1.81 10.82
C SER A 192 6.06 -3.32 10.55
N ASP A 193 6.86 -3.73 9.56
CA ASP A 193 7.22 -5.14 9.36
C ASP A 193 7.96 -5.72 10.58
N ALA A 194 8.95 -4.98 11.11
CA ALA A 194 9.72 -5.42 12.28
C ALA A 194 8.93 -5.43 13.59
N ALA A 195 7.84 -4.66 13.69
CA ALA A 195 6.98 -4.67 14.87
C ALA A 195 6.17 -5.99 14.99
N ASP A 196 5.84 -6.61 13.85
CA ASP A 196 5.09 -7.88 13.81
C ASP A 196 5.94 -9.08 14.23
N ASP A 197 7.23 -9.09 13.89
CA ASP A 197 8.18 -10.14 14.31
C ASP A 197 8.35 -10.22 15.84
N ARG A 198 8.12 -9.13 16.56
CA ARG A 198 8.22 -9.10 18.04
C ARG A 198 6.97 -9.59 18.75
N ILE A 199 5.84 -9.65 18.08
CA ILE A 199 4.56 -10.11 18.65
C ILE A 199 4.43 -11.64 18.51
N SER A 200 5.23 -12.25 17.64
CA SER A 200 5.19 -13.68 17.33
C SER A 200 6.16 -14.57 18.14
N VAL A 201 6.78 -14.04 19.21
CA VAL A 201 7.69 -14.80 20.11
C VAL A 201 7.02 -15.16 21.42
#